data_4f23cdd2a37e5e5681fc407a452b45f4
#
_entry.id   4f23cdd2a37e5e5681fc407a452b45f4
#
_cell.length_a   1.000
_cell.length_b   1.000
_cell.length_c   1.000
_cell.angle_alpha   90.00
_cell.angle_beta   90.00
_cell.angle_gamma   90.00
#
_symmetry.space_group_name_H-M   'P 1'
#
loop_
_entity.id
_entity.type
_entity.pdbx_description
1 polymer ?
#
loop_
_entity_poly.entity_id
_entity_poly.type
_entity_poly.pdbx_seq_one_letter_code
_entity_poly.pdbx_strand_id
1 'polypeptide(L)'
;MVNTALPLRIEVIDSHTAGEPTRCVLSGGPHLGSGPLAERLEKLRAEHDVYRRAILCEPRGSEVLVGALLVEPVDPAAAAGVIFFNNAGYLGMCGHGMIGVAATLSYLGRIGPGEHRIETPVGDVTMTMGDRDEVTISNVEAYRYRARVPVDLPGYGTIYGDVAWGGNWFFLVEQHPFTLSLKFEEQLTAFTWQVRQALAANGITGANEAEIDHIELFTAAHNPTNQSRNFVLCPGKAYDRSPCGTGTSAKMACLVADGKLTPGHLWRQEGILDSVFTGRVELDGDRILPYITGSAYVTSEASLIFQSADPFRDGVPNHNGKMR
;
A
#
# COMPACT_ATOMS: atom_id res chain seq x y z
N MET A 1 20.91 -10.34 24.89
CA MET A 1 19.42 -10.30 24.90
C MET A 1 19.04 -9.01 24.23
N VAL A 2 18.40 -9.11 23.04
CA VAL A 2 17.87 -7.93 22.35
C VAL A 2 16.74 -7.38 23.20
N ASN A 3 16.79 -6.10 23.54
CA ASN A 3 15.71 -5.46 24.32
C ASN A 3 14.51 -5.26 23.37
N THR A 4 13.58 -6.19 23.38
CA THR A 4 12.33 -6.16 22.56
C THR A 4 11.22 -5.33 23.23
N ALA A 5 11.49 -4.71 24.39
CA ALA A 5 10.49 -3.94 25.09
C ALA A 5 10.17 -2.65 24.33
N LEU A 6 8.88 -2.37 24.16
CA LEU A 6 8.41 -1.10 23.61
C LEU A 6 8.92 0.07 24.48
N PRO A 7 9.31 1.21 23.89
CA PRO A 7 9.64 2.42 24.61
C PRO A 7 8.40 2.97 25.34
N LEU A 8 8.59 3.96 26.19
CA LEU A 8 7.46 4.60 26.86
C LEU A 8 6.63 5.47 25.90
N ARG A 9 7.27 5.98 24.84
CA ARG A 9 6.65 6.86 23.82
C ARG A 9 7.17 6.55 22.43
N ILE A 10 6.29 6.70 21.44
CA ILE A 10 6.61 6.69 20.00
C ILE A 10 5.96 7.94 19.41
N GLU A 11 6.74 8.77 18.72
CA GLU A 11 6.24 9.98 18.06
C GLU A 11 5.78 9.64 16.65
N VAL A 12 4.57 10.10 16.30
CA VAL A 12 3.95 9.83 15.01
C VAL A 12 3.33 11.08 14.42
N ILE A 13 3.25 11.10 13.10
CA ILE A 13 2.40 12.03 12.33
C ILE A 13 1.43 11.20 11.51
N ASP A 14 0.15 11.52 11.62
CA ASP A 14 -0.89 10.91 10.79
C ASP A 14 -1.25 11.83 9.62
N SER A 15 -1.51 11.22 8.48
CA SER A 15 -1.96 11.88 7.25
C SER A 15 -3.01 11.03 6.57
N HIS A 16 -3.67 11.55 5.55
CA HIS A 16 -4.44 10.75 4.62
C HIS A 16 -4.09 11.10 3.18
N THR A 17 -4.09 10.11 2.30
CA THR A 17 -3.99 10.26 0.86
C THR A 17 -5.30 9.82 0.24
N ALA A 18 -6.05 10.77 -0.32
CA ALA A 18 -7.35 10.45 -0.93
C ALA A 18 -8.31 9.69 0.03
N GLY A 19 -8.24 9.97 1.33
CA GLY A 19 -9.03 9.31 2.38
C GLY A 19 -8.39 8.09 3.02
N GLU A 20 -7.34 7.50 2.44
CA GLU A 20 -6.63 6.36 3.02
C GLU A 20 -5.57 6.83 4.02
N PRO A 21 -5.64 6.40 5.31
CA PRO A 21 -4.80 6.94 6.36
C PRO A 21 -3.40 6.33 6.38
N THR A 22 -2.41 7.17 6.68
CA THR A 22 -1.01 6.77 6.89
C THR A 22 -0.50 7.32 8.22
N ARG A 23 0.15 6.49 9.03
CA ARG A 23 0.85 6.86 10.26
C ARG A 23 2.34 6.78 10.05
N CYS A 24 3.03 7.91 9.97
CA CYS A 24 4.48 7.97 9.93
C CYS A 24 5.05 7.90 11.35
N VAL A 25 5.89 6.89 11.61
CA VAL A 25 6.65 6.75 12.86
C VAL A 25 7.96 7.52 12.71
N LEU A 26 8.12 8.58 13.50
CA LEU A 26 9.25 9.51 13.41
C LEU A 26 10.39 9.14 14.34
N SER A 27 10.06 8.69 15.57
CA SER A 27 11.04 8.31 16.58
C SER A 27 10.45 7.31 17.56
N GLY A 28 11.32 6.66 18.36
CA GLY A 28 10.91 5.61 19.29
C GLY A 28 10.70 4.23 18.64
N GLY A 29 10.98 4.07 17.35
CA GLY A 29 11.00 2.78 16.68
C GLY A 29 12.17 1.88 17.13
N PRO A 30 12.17 0.59 16.73
CA PRO A 30 13.21 -0.35 17.10
C PRO A 30 14.52 -0.05 16.38
N HIS A 31 15.64 -0.45 16.97
CA HIS A 31 16.95 -0.32 16.34
C HIS A 31 17.18 -1.47 15.34
N LEU A 32 17.08 -1.17 14.05
CA LEU A 32 17.18 -2.16 12.98
C LEU A 32 18.57 -2.32 12.37
N GLY A 33 19.54 -1.49 12.81
CA GLY A 33 20.88 -1.44 12.22
C GLY A 33 20.96 -0.51 11.01
N SER A 34 22.05 -0.62 10.23
CA SER A 34 22.39 0.26 9.11
C SER A 34 22.49 -0.47 7.75
N GLY A 35 22.16 -1.77 7.69
CA GLY A 35 22.17 -2.57 6.47
C GLY A 35 21.06 -2.21 5.48
N PRO A 36 20.96 -2.93 4.36
CA PRO A 36 19.88 -2.75 3.38
C PRO A 36 18.50 -2.83 4.00
N LEU A 37 17.52 -2.06 3.44
CA LEU A 37 16.19 -2.00 4.03
C LEU A 37 15.45 -3.35 4.02
N ALA A 38 15.74 -4.22 3.06
CA ALA A 38 15.21 -5.58 3.05
C ALA A 38 15.63 -6.39 4.29
N GLU A 39 16.90 -6.28 4.72
CA GLU A 39 17.41 -6.93 5.93
C GLU A 39 16.79 -6.31 7.20
N ARG A 40 16.63 -4.98 7.20
CA ARG A 40 15.96 -4.27 8.32
C ARG A 40 14.49 -4.67 8.45
N LEU A 41 13.80 -4.88 7.32
CA LEU A 41 12.43 -5.40 7.30
C LEU A 41 12.37 -6.80 7.91
N GLU A 42 13.27 -7.71 7.52
CA GLU A 42 13.30 -9.06 8.09
C GLU A 42 13.59 -9.04 9.59
N LYS A 43 14.49 -8.18 10.04
CA LYS A 43 14.76 -7.98 11.45
C LYS A 43 13.54 -7.42 12.21
N LEU A 44 12.85 -6.43 11.62
CA LEU A 44 11.62 -5.89 12.19
C LEU A 44 10.56 -6.99 12.33
N ARG A 45 10.39 -7.81 11.30
CA ARG A 45 9.46 -8.94 11.27
C ARG A 45 9.80 -10.02 12.31
N ALA A 46 11.05 -10.44 12.34
CA ALA A 46 11.47 -11.57 13.16
C ALA A 46 11.62 -11.23 14.66
N GLU A 47 12.09 -10.02 14.97
CA GLU A 47 12.51 -9.67 16.33
C GLU A 47 11.64 -8.56 16.98
N HIS A 48 10.94 -7.74 16.17
CA HIS A 48 10.31 -6.52 16.65
C HIS A 48 8.85 -6.34 16.17
N ASP A 49 8.16 -7.40 15.75
CA ASP A 49 6.77 -7.30 15.27
C ASP A 49 5.79 -6.69 16.29
N VAL A 50 6.13 -6.73 17.56
CA VAL A 50 5.38 -6.07 18.61
C VAL A 50 5.19 -4.55 18.35
N TYR A 51 6.17 -3.88 17.72
CA TYR A 51 6.05 -2.46 17.36
C TYR A 51 4.93 -2.23 16.36
N ARG A 52 4.85 -3.04 15.29
CA ARG A 52 3.79 -2.97 14.29
C ARG A 52 2.41 -3.07 14.96
N ARG A 53 2.19 -4.10 15.77
CA ARG A 53 0.92 -4.34 16.46
C ARG A 53 0.59 -3.21 17.44
N ALA A 54 1.53 -2.81 18.26
CA ALA A 54 1.34 -1.79 19.28
C ALA A 54 1.03 -0.40 18.68
N ILE A 55 1.55 -0.09 17.48
CA ILE A 55 1.37 1.19 16.79
C ILE A 55 0.07 1.22 16.00
N LEU A 56 -0.29 0.11 15.32
CA LEU A 56 -1.39 0.10 14.35
C LEU A 56 -2.64 -0.62 14.81
N CYS A 57 -2.56 -1.55 15.76
CA CYS A 57 -3.76 -2.19 16.28
C CYS A 57 -4.38 -1.34 17.40
N GLU A 58 -5.66 -1.59 17.67
CA GLU A 58 -6.33 -1.00 18.84
C GLU A 58 -5.55 -1.29 20.13
N PRO A 59 -5.56 -0.40 21.11
CA PRO A 59 -6.36 0.83 21.20
C PRO A 59 -5.68 2.09 20.61
N ARG A 60 -4.45 1.99 20.06
CA ARG A 60 -3.68 3.16 19.57
C ARG A 60 -3.79 3.38 18.07
N GLY A 61 -4.31 2.40 17.35
CA GLY A 61 -4.54 2.44 15.92
C GLY A 61 -5.90 1.90 15.53
N SER A 62 -6.03 1.50 14.27
CA SER A 62 -7.23 0.88 13.71
C SER A 62 -6.84 -0.03 12.53
N GLU A 63 -7.76 -0.90 12.11
CA GLU A 63 -7.53 -1.87 11.02
C GLU A 63 -7.22 -1.22 9.67
N VAL A 64 -7.55 0.05 9.49
CA VAL A 64 -7.38 0.77 8.22
C VAL A 64 -6.04 1.51 8.12
N LEU A 65 -5.33 1.70 9.23
CA LEU A 65 -4.07 2.43 9.21
C LEU A 65 -2.96 1.66 8.51
N VAL A 66 -2.25 2.35 7.62
CA VAL A 66 -0.95 1.91 7.12
C VAL A 66 0.15 2.66 7.87
N GLY A 67 1.08 1.93 8.45
CA GLY A 67 2.26 2.47 9.11
C GLY A 67 3.42 2.66 8.14
N ALA A 68 4.17 3.73 8.32
CA ALA A 68 5.40 4.03 7.62
C ALA A 68 6.49 4.32 8.66
N LEU A 69 7.36 3.35 8.93
CA LEU A 69 8.51 3.54 9.81
C LEU A 69 9.60 4.28 9.04
N LEU A 70 9.88 5.52 9.43
CA LEU A 70 11.00 6.28 8.91
C LEU A 70 12.30 5.76 9.56
N VAL A 71 13.28 5.46 8.73
CA VAL A 71 14.60 5.02 9.14
C VAL A 71 15.68 5.81 8.40
N GLU A 72 16.89 5.86 8.95
CA GLU A 72 18.03 6.43 8.24
C GLU A 72 18.25 5.67 6.93
N PRO A 73 18.40 6.33 5.79
CA PRO A 73 18.70 5.68 4.52
C PRO A 73 20.10 5.05 4.54
N VAL A 74 20.34 4.09 3.66
CA VAL A 74 21.68 3.50 3.44
C VAL A 74 22.55 4.49 2.68
N ASP A 75 21.96 5.09 1.63
CA ASP A 75 22.61 6.17 0.87
C ASP A 75 22.23 7.53 1.47
N PRO A 76 23.20 8.30 2.00
CA PRO A 76 22.94 9.62 2.58
C PRO A 76 22.31 10.64 1.59
N ALA A 77 22.34 10.36 0.28
CA ALA A 77 21.69 11.19 -0.72
C ALA A 77 20.17 10.95 -0.82
N ALA A 78 19.65 9.86 -0.22
CA ALA A 78 18.23 9.65 -0.11
C ALA A 78 17.63 10.48 1.04
N ALA A 79 16.41 10.97 0.87
CA ALA A 79 15.73 11.80 1.87
C ALA A 79 15.33 11.01 3.13
N ALA A 80 15.04 9.71 2.97
CA ALA A 80 14.72 8.77 4.05
C ALA A 80 14.74 7.33 3.55
N GLY A 81 14.81 6.37 4.48
CA GLY A 81 14.38 5.01 4.29
C GLY A 81 12.98 4.82 4.90
N VAL A 82 12.13 3.98 4.29
CA VAL A 82 10.77 3.72 4.74
C VAL A 82 10.44 2.24 4.69
N ILE A 83 9.89 1.72 5.80
CA ILE A 83 9.33 0.37 5.87
C ILE A 83 7.82 0.49 6.10
N PHE A 84 7.02 -0.03 5.16
CA PHE A 84 5.55 -0.03 5.28
C PHE A 84 5.02 -1.30 5.94
N PHE A 85 3.97 -1.13 6.73
CA PHE A 85 3.28 -2.23 7.41
C PHE A 85 1.82 -1.86 7.70
N ASN A 86 0.98 -2.87 7.94
CA ASN A 86 -0.39 -2.67 8.39
C ASN A 86 -0.72 -3.60 9.57
N ASN A 87 -2.00 -3.66 9.97
CA ASN A 87 -2.45 -4.53 11.06
C ASN A 87 -2.23 -6.03 10.78
N ALA A 88 -2.13 -6.45 9.51
CA ALA A 88 -1.95 -7.86 9.10
C ALA A 88 -0.49 -8.26 8.90
N GLY A 89 0.39 -7.31 8.51
CA GLY A 89 1.78 -7.64 8.19
C GLY A 89 2.56 -6.50 7.59
N TYR A 90 3.49 -6.84 6.71
CA TYR A 90 4.42 -5.91 6.06
C TYR A 90 4.13 -5.81 4.57
N LEU A 91 4.25 -4.60 4.03
CA LEU A 91 4.01 -4.29 2.63
C LEU A 91 5.34 -4.03 1.93
N GLY A 92 5.51 -4.51 0.70
CA GLY A 92 6.70 -4.25 -0.10
C GLY A 92 6.80 -2.77 -0.45
N MET A 93 5.71 -2.22 -0.98
CA MET A 93 5.54 -0.80 -1.30
C MET A 93 4.10 -0.40 -0.99
N CYS A 94 3.88 0.90 -0.74
CA CYS A 94 2.55 1.46 -0.50
C CYS A 94 2.44 2.82 -1.19
N GLY A 95 1.62 2.91 -2.25
CA GLY A 95 1.49 4.12 -3.07
C GLY A 95 0.91 5.30 -2.28
N HIS A 96 -0.25 5.12 -1.64
CA HIS A 96 -0.85 6.19 -0.82
C HIS A 96 0.03 6.52 0.40
N GLY A 97 0.65 5.48 1.01
CA GLY A 97 1.56 5.67 2.14
C GLY A 97 2.79 6.49 1.74
N MET A 98 3.36 6.28 0.53
CA MET A 98 4.49 7.06 0.05
C MET A 98 4.11 8.54 -0.18
N ILE A 99 2.91 8.80 -0.73
CA ILE A 99 2.39 10.17 -0.86
C ILE A 99 2.21 10.80 0.54
N GLY A 100 1.70 10.05 1.52
CA GLY A 100 1.59 10.47 2.91
C GLY A 100 2.95 10.73 3.58
N VAL A 101 3.97 9.91 3.29
CA VAL A 101 5.37 10.14 3.73
C VAL A 101 5.91 11.43 3.14
N ALA A 102 5.70 11.69 1.84
CA ALA A 102 6.12 12.92 1.19
C ALA A 102 5.51 14.16 1.87
N ALA A 103 4.18 14.14 2.10
CA ALA A 103 3.49 15.22 2.81
C ALA A 103 4.03 15.41 4.24
N THR A 104 4.31 14.30 4.96
CA THR A 104 4.90 14.33 6.30
C THR A 104 6.30 14.93 6.30
N LEU A 105 7.17 14.50 5.39
CA LEU A 105 8.55 15.04 5.30
C LEU A 105 8.56 16.53 4.91
N SER A 106 7.65 16.95 4.00
CA SER A 106 7.45 18.36 3.64
C SER A 106 6.96 19.17 4.83
N TYR A 107 5.96 18.68 5.56
CA TYR A 107 5.44 19.32 6.77
C TYR A 107 6.51 19.51 7.85
N LEU A 108 7.43 18.55 7.98
CA LEU A 108 8.58 18.64 8.89
C LEU A 108 9.73 19.55 8.38
N GLY A 109 9.59 20.09 7.16
CA GLY A 109 10.64 20.90 6.51
C GLY A 109 11.90 20.08 6.14
N ARG A 110 11.78 18.74 6.04
CA ARG A 110 12.90 17.87 5.66
C ARG A 110 13.10 17.81 4.15
N ILE A 111 12.05 18.03 3.38
CA ILE A 111 12.06 18.15 1.93
C ILE A 111 11.27 19.37 1.49
N GLY A 112 11.61 19.91 0.32
CA GLY A 112 10.87 21.00 -0.34
C GLY A 112 10.37 20.56 -1.72
N PRO A 113 9.88 21.52 -2.56
CA PRO A 113 9.53 21.23 -3.95
C PRO A 113 10.72 20.63 -4.72
N GLY A 114 10.42 19.72 -5.65
CA GLY A 114 11.42 19.03 -6.46
C GLY A 114 11.45 17.52 -6.25
N GLU A 115 12.51 16.89 -6.76
CA GLU A 115 12.70 15.46 -6.75
C GLU A 115 13.46 14.99 -5.51
N HIS A 116 12.95 13.91 -4.89
CA HIS A 116 13.53 13.28 -3.70
C HIS A 116 13.50 11.76 -3.86
N ARG A 117 14.57 11.09 -3.45
CA ARG A 117 14.66 9.63 -3.45
C ARG A 117 14.37 9.08 -2.05
N ILE A 118 13.55 8.04 -2.00
CA ILE A 118 13.22 7.27 -0.79
C ILE A 118 13.62 5.83 -1.00
N GLU A 119 14.37 5.27 -0.07
CA GLU A 119 14.69 3.84 -0.07
C GLU A 119 13.54 3.03 0.52
N THR A 120 13.20 1.89 -0.11
CA THR A 120 12.23 0.92 0.39
C THR A 120 12.81 -0.50 0.37
N PRO A 121 12.23 -1.47 1.06
CA PRO A 121 12.69 -2.86 1.01
C PRO A 121 12.66 -3.51 -0.38
N VAL A 122 11.86 -2.98 -1.33
CA VAL A 122 11.71 -3.50 -2.69
C VAL A 122 12.42 -2.65 -3.75
N GLY A 123 13.16 -1.63 -3.34
CA GLY A 123 13.93 -0.75 -4.21
C GLY A 123 13.69 0.73 -3.91
N ASP A 124 14.43 1.57 -4.62
CA ASP A 124 14.33 3.02 -4.50
C ASP A 124 13.08 3.54 -5.22
N VAL A 125 12.43 4.50 -4.59
CA VAL A 125 11.28 5.20 -5.12
C VAL A 125 11.63 6.68 -5.22
N THR A 126 11.49 7.25 -6.41
CA THR A 126 11.60 8.70 -6.60
C THR A 126 10.23 9.34 -6.42
N MET A 127 10.18 10.39 -5.62
CA MET A 127 8.98 11.22 -5.49
C MET A 127 9.29 12.66 -5.89
N THR A 128 8.37 13.28 -6.60
CA THR A 128 8.44 14.69 -6.98
C THR A 128 7.36 15.46 -6.26
N MET A 129 7.76 16.43 -5.43
CA MET A 129 6.85 17.36 -4.77
C MET A 129 6.54 18.51 -5.73
N GLY A 130 5.27 18.68 -6.09
CA GLY A 130 4.77 19.82 -6.86
C GLY A 130 4.45 21.04 -5.99
N ASP A 131 3.93 22.10 -6.63
CA ASP A 131 3.66 23.39 -5.98
C ASP A 131 2.37 23.42 -5.13
N ARG A 132 1.51 22.39 -5.21
CA ARG A 132 0.15 22.35 -4.61
C ARG A 132 -0.14 21.05 -3.89
N ASP A 133 0.73 20.61 -2.99
CA ASP A 133 0.55 19.36 -2.26
C ASP A 133 0.38 18.11 -3.16
N GLU A 134 0.64 18.24 -4.45
CA GLU A 134 0.69 17.14 -5.39
C GLU A 134 2.02 16.41 -5.27
N VAL A 135 1.95 15.11 -5.16
CA VAL A 135 3.11 14.23 -5.10
C VAL A 135 3.02 13.24 -6.24
N THR A 136 4.03 13.23 -7.09
CA THR A 136 4.20 12.18 -8.11
C THR A 136 5.24 11.18 -7.62
N ILE A 137 4.89 9.91 -7.61
CA ILE A 137 5.78 8.81 -7.26
C ILE A 137 6.20 8.10 -8.54
N SER A 138 7.52 7.98 -8.78
CA SER A 138 8.07 6.98 -9.70
C SER A 138 8.14 5.67 -8.93
N ASN A 139 7.16 4.81 -9.19
CA ASN A 139 7.03 3.53 -8.50
C ASN A 139 8.07 2.52 -9.02
N VAL A 140 8.22 1.40 -8.32
CA VAL A 140 9.01 0.26 -8.80
C VAL A 140 8.42 -0.27 -10.11
N GLU A 141 9.25 -1.01 -10.89
CA GLU A 141 8.78 -1.68 -12.11
C GLU A 141 7.48 -2.44 -11.88
N ALA A 142 6.54 -2.30 -12.83
CA ALA A 142 5.27 -3.01 -12.81
C ALA A 142 5.14 -3.92 -14.04
N TYR A 143 4.50 -5.08 -13.87
CA TYR A 143 4.32 -6.02 -14.98
C TYR A 143 3.13 -6.95 -14.76
N ARG A 144 2.56 -7.45 -15.86
CA ARG A 144 1.60 -8.55 -15.85
C ARG A 144 2.36 -9.88 -15.83
N TYR A 145 2.15 -10.66 -14.75
CA TYR A 145 2.76 -11.98 -14.60
C TYR A 145 1.99 -13.06 -15.35
N ARG A 146 0.66 -13.08 -15.20
CA ARG A 146 -0.23 -14.05 -15.88
C ARG A 146 -1.52 -13.36 -16.27
N ALA A 147 -1.96 -13.59 -17.53
CA ALA A 147 -3.20 -13.03 -18.05
C ALA A 147 -4.36 -14.01 -17.91
N ARG A 148 -5.57 -13.50 -17.62
CA ARG A 148 -6.84 -14.23 -17.67
C ARG A 148 -6.81 -15.56 -16.88
N VAL A 149 -6.27 -15.53 -15.67
CA VAL A 149 -6.20 -16.71 -14.78
C VAL A 149 -7.62 -17.04 -14.31
N PRO A 150 -8.13 -18.28 -14.53
CA PRO A 150 -9.45 -18.70 -14.05
C PRO A 150 -9.40 -19.03 -12.58
N VAL A 151 -10.46 -18.66 -11.85
CA VAL A 151 -10.69 -19.00 -10.45
C VAL A 151 -12.16 -19.38 -10.28
N ASP A 152 -12.42 -20.58 -9.78
CA ASP A 152 -13.78 -21.02 -9.50
C ASP A 152 -14.23 -20.52 -8.13
N LEU A 153 -15.35 -19.79 -8.13
CA LEU A 153 -15.94 -19.24 -6.91
C LEU A 153 -17.31 -19.85 -6.65
N PRO A 154 -17.54 -20.44 -5.47
CA PRO A 154 -18.87 -20.90 -5.05
C PRO A 154 -19.91 -19.79 -5.15
N GLY A 155 -21.00 -20.03 -5.88
CA GLY A 155 -22.09 -19.07 -6.08
C GLY A 155 -21.88 -18.05 -7.21
N TYR A 156 -20.67 -17.95 -7.77
CA TYR A 156 -20.36 -16.99 -8.86
C TYR A 156 -19.84 -17.66 -10.15
N GLY A 157 -19.51 -18.98 -10.09
CA GLY A 157 -18.89 -19.68 -11.21
C GLY A 157 -17.41 -19.29 -11.39
N THR A 158 -16.90 -19.51 -12.60
CA THR A 158 -15.50 -19.19 -12.94
C THR A 158 -15.36 -17.70 -13.22
N ILE A 159 -14.53 -17.02 -12.44
CA ILE A 159 -14.10 -15.65 -12.73
C ILE A 159 -12.70 -15.66 -13.35
N TYR A 160 -12.36 -14.61 -14.06
CA TYR A 160 -11.05 -14.41 -14.69
C TYR A 160 -10.41 -13.13 -14.20
N GLY A 161 -9.12 -13.17 -13.93
CA GLY A 161 -8.34 -12.00 -13.56
C GLY A 161 -6.91 -12.10 -14.00
N ASP A 162 -6.23 -10.98 -14.07
CA ASP A 162 -4.79 -10.91 -14.33
C ASP A 162 -4.03 -10.95 -13.01
N VAL A 163 -2.96 -11.74 -12.95
CA VAL A 163 -1.99 -11.68 -11.86
C VAL A 163 -0.91 -10.69 -12.26
N ALA A 164 -0.76 -9.62 -11.50
CA ALA A 164 0.15 -8.53 -11.83
C ALA A 164 0.90 -8.00 -10.60
N TRP A 165 2.07 -7.43 -10.85
CA TRP A 165 2.93 -6.77 -9.88
C TRP A 165 2.95 -5.26 -10.11
N GLY A 166 2.77 -4.48 -9.05
CA GLY A 166 2.90 -3.02 -9.06
C GLY A 166 3.57 -2.48 -7.79
N GLY A 167 4.39 -3.32 -7.14
CA GLY A 167 4.97 -3.10 -5.80
C GLY A 167 4.33 -3.98 -4.72
N ASN A 168 3.18 -4.58 -5.03
CA ASN A 168 2.51 -5.67 -4.34
C ASN A 168 1.89 -6.60 -5.40
N TRP A 169 1.47 -7.81 -5.01
CA TRP A 169 0.82 -8.75 -5.91
C TRP A 169 -0.69 -8.53 -5.94
N PHE A 170 -1.23 -8.39 -7.13
CA PHE A 170 -2.64 -8.14 -7.41
C PHE A 170 -3.27 -9.26 -8.22
N PHE A 171 -4.56 -9.51 -7.93
CA PHE A 171 -5.48 -10.16 -8.84
C PHE A 171 -6.50 -9.14 -9.34
N LEU A 172 -6.42 -8.79 -10.63
CA LEU A 172 -7.16 -7.71 -11.26
C LEU A 172 -8.38 -8.28 -11.99
N VAL A 173 -9.59 -7.96 -11.54
CA VAL A 173 -10.86 -8.51 -12.05
C VAL A 173 -11.69 -7.42 -12.73
N GLU A 174 -11.91 -7.53 -14.04
CA GLU A 174 -12.74 -6.59 -14.80
C GLU A 174 -14.20 -7.05 -14.93
N GLN A 175 -14.46 -8.36 -14.91
CA GLN A 175 -15.80 -8.92 -15.09
C GLN A 175 -16.34 -9.46 -13.77
N HIS A 176 -17.26 -8.72 -13.18
CA HIS A 176 -17.96 -9.06 -11.94
C HIS A 176 -19.37 -8.45 -11.93
N PRO A 177 -20.33 -8.97 -11.13
CA PRO A 177 -21.72 -8.51 -11.16
C PRO A 177 -22.01 -7.28 -10.28
N PHE A 178 -20.99 -6.62 -9.71
CA PHE A 178 -21.18 -5.61 -8.68
C PHE A 178 -21.09 -4.19 -9.22
N THR A 179 -21.87 -3.28 -8.60
CA THR A 179 -21.66 -1.83 -8.69
C THR A 179 -20.66 -1.40 -7.64
N LEU A 180 -19.58 -0.71 -8.04
CA LEU A 180 -18.55 -0.21 -7.13
C LEU A 180 -19.02 1.08 -6.45
N SER A 181 -19.62 0.93 -5.29
CA SER A 181 -20.12 2.02 -4.45
C SER A 181 -19.98 1.64 -2.97
N LEU A 182 -19.69 2.61 -2.10
CA LEU A 182 -19.64 2.40 -0.65
C LEU A 182 -20.91 1.80 -0.07
N LYS A 183 -22.06 2.04 -0.72
CA LYS A 183 -23.32 1.41 -0.33
C LYS A 183 -23.25 -0.12 -0.30
N PHE A 184 -22.35 -0.70 -1.09
CA PHE A 184 -22.18 -2.16 -1.24
C PHE A 184 -20.83 -2.65 -0.69
N GLU A 185 -20.19 -1.86 0.18
CA GLU A 185 -18.84 -2.14 0.71
C GLU A 185 -18.74 -3.54 1.32
N GLU A 186 -19.68 -3.94 2.17
CA GLU A 186 -19.71 -5.28 2.78
C GLU A 186 -19.76 -6.41 1.73
N GLN A 187 -20.55 -6.23 0.67
CA GLN A 187 -20.67 -7.22 -0.40
C GLN A 187 -19.39 -7.28 -1.25
N LEU A 188 -18.78 -6.13 -1.55
CA LEU A 188 -17.53 -6.03 -2.29
C LEU A 188 -16.39 -6.66 -1.50
N THR A 189 -16.31 -6.37 -0.21
CA THR A 189 -15.33 -6.96 0.71
C THR A 189 -15.52 -8.48 0.83
N ALA A 190 -16.76 -8.96 0.99
CA ALA A 190 -17.04 -10.39 1.07
C ALA A 190 -16.65 -11.12 -0.22
N PHE A 191 -16.99 -10.57 -1.38
CA PHE A 191 -16.67 -11.15 -2.68
C PHE A 191 -15.14 -11.19 -2.91
N THR A 192 -14.46 -10.08 -2.74
CA THR A 192 -13.00 -10.00 -2.95
C THR A 192 -12.23 -10.87 -1.95
N TRP A 193 -12.72 -11.00 -0.72
CA TRP A 193 -12.16 -11.94 0.25
C TRP A 193 -12.33 -13.39 -0.19
N GLN A 194 -13.50 -13.76 -0.73
CA GLN A 194 -13.74 -15.08 -1.28
C GLN A 194 -12.83 -15.39 -2.48
N VAL A 195 -12.60 -14.40 -3.36
CA VAL A 195 -11.61 -14.50 -4.44
C VAL A 195 -10.22 -14.82 -3.88
N ARG A 196 -9.76 -14.04 -2.89
CA ARG A 196 -8.45 -14.25 -2.26
C ARG A 196 -8.30 -15.64 -1.66
N GLN A 197 -9.34 -16.14 -0.95
CA GLN A 197 -9.34 -17.48 -0.39
C GLN A 197 -9.28 -18.54 -1.50
N ALA A 198 -10.00 -18.36 -2.60
CA ALA A 198 -9.99 -19.28 -3.72
C ALA A 198 -8.62 -19.33 -4.42
N LEU A 199 -7.95 -18.18 -4.61
CA LEU A 199 -6.57 -18.12 -5.13
C LEU A 199 -5.62 -18.94 -4.27
N ALA A 200 -5.64 -18.74 -2.95
CA ALA A 200 -4.81 -19.50 -2.01
C ALA A 200 -5.12 -21.00 -2.04
N ALA A 201 -6.40 -21.39 -2.04
CA ALA A 201 -6.83 -22.80 -2.06
C ALA A 201 -6.42 -23.51 -3.36
N ASN A 202 -6.34 -22.80 -4.49
CA ASN A 202 -5.95 -23.35 -5.78
C ASN A 202 -4.43 -23.19 -6.09
N GLY A 203 -3.63 -22.70 -5.13
CA GLY A 203 -2.20 -22.49 -5.32
C GLY A 203 -1.86 -21.46 -6.41
N ILE A 204 -2.76 -20.48 -6.63
CA ILE A 204 -2.53 -19.39 -7.58
C ILE A 204 -1.75 -18.29 -6.87
N THR A 205 -0.52 -18.08 -7.29
CA THR A 205 0.45 -17.18 -6.67
C THR A 205 1.06 -16.22 -7.70
N GLY A 206 1.74 -15.20 -7.22
CA GLY A 206 2.70 -14.41 -7.98
C GLY A 206 4.00 -15.18 -8.27
N ALA A 207 5.03 -14.50 -8.71
CA ALA A 207 6.35 -15.10 -8.92
C ALA A 207 6.95 -15.58 -7.61
N ASN A 208 7.77 -16.66 -7.68
CA ASN A 208 8.43 -17.28 -6.53
C ASN A 208 7.47 -17.67 -5.39
N GLU A 209 6.28 -18.17 -5.78
CA GLU A 209 5.24 -18.58 -4.83
C GLU A 209 4.72 -17.45 -3.92
N ALA A 210 4.93 -16.19 -4.31
CA ALA A 210 4.49 -15.04 -3.54
C ALA A 210 2.95 -15.00 -3.43
N GLU A 211 2.44 -14.75 -2.24
CA GLU A 211 1.00 -14.60 -2.00
C GLU A 211 0.44 -13.40 -2.80
N ILE A 212 -0.72 -13.60 -3.43
CA ILE A 212 -1.49 -12.50 -4.02
C ILE A 212 -2.29 -11.88 -2.88
N ASP A 213 -1.84 -10.73 -2.40
CA ASP A 213 -2.32 -10.09 -1.19
C ASP A 213 -3.39 -9.02 -1.43
N HIS A 214 -3.56 -8.57 -2.66
CA HIS A 214 -4.58 -7.60 -3.06
C HIS A 214 -5.52 -8.15 -4.14
N ILE A 215 -6.83 -7.86 -4.01
CA ILE A 215 -7.83 -8.16 -5.02
C ILE A 215 -8.46 -6.85 -5.46
N GLU A 216 -8.45 -6.57 -6.76
CA GLU A 216 -8.93 -5.30 -7.29
C GLU A 216 -10.02 -5.52 -8.34
N LEU A 217 -11.17 -4.85 -8.17
CA LEU A 217 -12.31 -4.86 -9.07
C LEU A 217 -12.36 -3.55 -9.84
N PHE A 218 -12.77 -3.61 -11.11
CA PHE A 218 -12.86 -2.44 -11.98
C PHE A 218 -14.21 -2.29 -12.64
N THR A 219 -14.65 -1.03 -12.79
CA THR A 219 -15.81 -0.64 -13.61
C THR A 219 -15.49 0.63 -14.39
N ALA A 220 -16.43 1.06 -15.24
CA ALA A 220 -16.40 2.40 -15.80
C ALA A 220 -16.41 3.44 -14.67
N ALA A 221 -15.71 4.55 -14.89
CA ALA A 221 -15.67 5.67 -13.96
C ALA A 221 -17.03 6.35 -13.81
N HIS A 222 -17.30 6.94 -12.66
CA HIS A 222 -18.48 7.80 -12.46
C HIS A 222 -18.33 9.11 -13.24
N ASN A 223 -17.17 9.72 -13.18
CA ASN A 223 -16.87 10.89 -13.99
C ASN A 223 -16.34 10.45 -15.36
N PRO A 224 -17.01 10.81 -16.48
CA PRO A 224 -16.62 10.39 -17.83
C PRO A 224 -15.25 10.91 -18.30
N THR A 225 -14.64 11.86 -17.58
CA THR A 225 -13.28 12.32 -17.86
C THR A 225 -12.21 11.36 -17.32
N ASN A 226 -12.58 10.41 -16.47
CA ASN A 226 -11.70 9.38 -15.92
C ASN A 226 -11.88 8.06 -16.68
N GLN A 227 -10.87 7.21 -16.69
CA GLN A 227 -10.88 5.99 -17.48
C GLN A 227 -11.45 4.79 -16.75
N SER A 228 -11.32 4.74 -15.43
CA SER A 228 -11.72 3.58 -14.64
C SER A 228 -12.05 3.96 -13.20
N ARG A 229 -12.86 3.12 -12.56
CA ARG A 229 -13.13 3.12 -11.12
C ARG A 229 -12.76 1.78 -10.53
N ASN A 230 -12.25 1.75 -9.30
CA ASN A 230 -11.87 0.52 -8.62
C ASN A 230 -12.44 0.38 -7.21
N PHE A 231 -12.38 -0.85 -6.74
CA PHE A 231 -12.46 -1.25 -5.34
C PHE A 231 -11.33 -2.22 -5.05
N VAL A 232 -10.54 -1.97 -4.03
CA VAL A 232 -9.36 -2.78 -3.70
C VAL A 232 -9.50 -3.37 -2.30
N LEU A 233 -9.42 -4.70 -2.20
CA LEU A 233 -9.23 -5.39 -0.93
C LEU A 233 -7.74 -5.47 -0.64
N CYS A 234 -7.34 -4.95 0.51
CA CYS A 234 -5.98 -5.00 1.04
C CYS A 234 -5.75 -6.18 2.00
N PRO A 235 -4.49 -6.51 2.33
CA PRO A 235 -4.18 -7.42 3.43
C PRO A 235 -4.85 -6.98 4.73
N GLY A 236 -5.36 -7.94 5.51
CA GLY A 236 -6.12 -7.65 6.73
C GLY A 236 -7.63 -7.49 6.51
N LYS A 237 -8.10 -7.66 5.27
CA LYS A 237 -9.52 -7.58 4.91
C LYS A 237 -10.11 -6.16 4.97
N ALA A 238 -9.26 -5.14 4.99
CA ALA A 238 -9.67 -3.75 4.80
C ALA A 238 -9.74 -3.41 3.30
N TYR A 239 -10.61 -2.47 2.92
CA TYR A 239 -10.60 -1.92 1.57
C TYR A 239 -9.76 -0.64 1.53
N ASP A 240 -9.09 -0.38 0.40
CA ASP A 240 -8.40 0.88 0.14
C ASP A 240 -9.41 1.99 -0.15
N ARG A 241 -9.32 3.09 0.57
CA ARG A 241 -10.17 4.27 0.36
C ARG A 241 -9.67 5.12 -0.80
N SER A 242 -8.37 5.02 -1.09
CA SER A 242 -7.74 5.67 -2.23
C SER A 242 -7.93 4.86 -3.51
N PRO A 243 -7.56 5.44 -4.68
CA PRO A 243 -7.51 4.67 -5.94
C PRO A 243 -6.45 3.58 -5.99
N CYS A 244 -5.67 3.34 -4.94
CA CYS A 244 -4.57 2.40 -4.83
C CYS A 244 -3.43 2.64 -5.84
N GLY A 245 -2.32 3.22 -5.38
CA GLY A 245 -1.18 3.56 -6.27
C GLY A 245 -0.49 2.33 -6.87
N THR A 246 -0.26 1.28 -6.08
CA THR A 246 0.35 0.02 -6.54
C THR A 246 -0.60 -0.77 -7.44
N GLY A 247 -1.92 -0.77 -7.14
CA GLY A 247 -2.95 -1.36 -7.97
C GLY A 247 -3.08 -0.65 -9.32
N THR A 248 -3.14 0.68 -9.32
CA THR A 248 -3.13 1.49 -10.55
C THR A 248 -1.88 1.21 -11.40
N SER A 249 -0.70 1.04 -10.76
CA SER A 249 0.55 0.68 -11.44
C SER A 249 0.44 -0.69 -12.12
N ALA A 250 -0.05 -1.71 -11.41
CA ALA A 250 -0.28 -3.05 -11.93
C ALA A 250 -1.30 -3.03 -13.09
N LYS A 251 -2.40 -2.27 -12.94
CA LYS A 251 -3.41 -2.10 -13.98
C LYS A 251 -2.84 -1.46 -15.25
N MET A 252 -2.08 -0.36 -15.11
CA MET A 252 -1.46 0.29 -16.27
C MET A 252 -0.49 -0.64 -16.99
N ALA A 253 0.29 -1.46 -16.26
CA ALA A 253 1.17 -2.45 -16.88
C ALA A 253 0.39 -3.50 -17.70
N CYS A 254 -0.75 -3.97 -17.20
CA CYS A 254 -1.65 -4.86 -17.96
C CYS A 254 -2.21 -4.17 -19.21
N LEU A 255 -2.60 -2.90 -19.12
CA LEU A 255 -3.11 -2.14 -20.25
C LEU A 255 -2.05 -1.89 -21.33
N VAL A 256 -0.80 -1.63 -20.94
CA VAL A 256 0.33 -1.54 -21.88
C VAL A 256 0.56 -2.89 -22.56
N ALA A 257 0.57 -3.98 -21.83
CA ALA A 257 0.74 -5.33 -22.38
C ALA A 257 -0.38 -5.73 -23.34
N ASP A 258 -1.59 -5.16 -23.18
CA ASP A 258 -2.73 -5.34 -24.11
C ASP A 258 -2.74 -4.33 -25.27
N GLY A 259 -1.80 -3.38 -25.33
CA GLY A 259 -1.81 -2.28 -26.30
C GLY A 259 -2.96 -1.27 -26.11
N LYS A 260 -3.59 -1.25 -24.93
CA LYS A 260 -4.72 -0.36 -24.60
C LYS A 260 -4.27 0.97 -23.96
N LEU A 261 -3.05 1.03 -23.45
CA LEU A 261 -2.43 2.24 -22.91
C LEU A 261 -1.10 2.48 -23.62
N THR A 262 -0.96 3.64 -24.25
CA THR A 262 0.32 4.06 -24.84
C THR A 262 1.20 4.69 -23.75
N PRO A 263 2.48 4.34 -23.64
CA PRO A 263 3.41 4.99 -22.70
C PRO A 263 3.38 6.52 -22.86
N GLY A 264 3.48 7.24 -21.74
CA GLY A 264 3.37 8.71 -21.68
C GLY A 264 1.94 9.25 -21.60
N HIS A 265 0.90 8.48 -21.98
CA HIS A 265 -0.48 8.94 -21.87
C HIS A 265 -0.97 8.85 -20.40
N LEU A 266 -1.80 9.84 -20.02
CA LEU A 266 -2.36 9.90 -18.68
C LEU A 266 -3.51 8.91 -18.53
N TRP A 267 -3.52 8.23 -17.39
CA TRP A 267 -4.59 7.37 -16.89
C TRP A 267 -5.15 7.96 -15.60
N ARG A 268 -6.45 8.19 -15.54
CA ARG A 268 -7.14 8.71 -14.34
C ARG A 268 -7.96 7.59 -13.71
N GLN A 269 -7.53 7.13 -12.56
CA GLN A 269 -8.17 6.07 -11.79
C GLN A 269 -9.00 6.67 -10.66
N GLU A 270 -10.31 6.43 -10.66
CA GLU A 270 -11.16 6.72 -9.52
C GLU A 270 -11.08 5.62 -8.47
N GLY A 271 -11.03 5.99 -7.20
CA GLY A 271 -11.25 5.09 -6.08
C GLY A 271 -12.73 5.02 -5.66
N ILE A 272 -13.00 4.20 -4.66
CA ILE A 272 -14.36 3.98 -4.13
C ILE A 272 -14.97 5.24 -3.49
N LEU A 273 -14.16 6.20 -3.05
CA LEU A 273 -14.55 7.50 -2.49
C LEU A 273 -14.62 8.63 -3.53
N ASP A 274 -14.65 8.32 -4.83
CA ASP A 274 -14.64 9.29 -5.92
C ASP A 274 -13.34 10.15 -6.01
N SER A 275 -12.34 9.86 -5.21
CA SER A 275 -11.01 10.44 -5.33
C SER A 275 -10.28 9.89 -6.56
N VAL A 276 -9.32 10.64 -7.09
CA VAL A 276 -8.65 10.29 -8.34
C VAL A 276 -7.13 10.30 -8.17
N PHE A 277 -6.48 9.23 -8.62
CA PHE A 277 -5.05 9.27 -8.94
C PHE A 277 -4.87 9.45 -10.43
N THR A 278 -3.87 10.23 -10.80
CA THR A 278 -3.42 10.32 -12.19
C THR A 278 -2.15 9.50 -12.34
N GLY A 279 -2.17 8.55 -13.27
CA GLY A 279 -1.04 7.70 -13.59
C GLY A 279 -0.53 7.92 -15.01
N ARG A 280 0.72 7.60 -15.24
CA ARG A 280 1.33 7.38 -16.54
C ARG A 280 2.42 6.33 -16.43
N VAL A 281 2.84 5.76 -17.54
CA VAL A 281 3.97 4.83 -17.57
C VAL A 281 5.03 5.33 -18.55
N GLU A 282 6.28 5.06 -18.22
CA GLU A 282 7.42 5.22 -19.11
C GLU A 282 8.06 3.85 -19.35
N LEU A 283 8.76 3.70 -20.47
CA LEU A 283 9.50 2.48 -20.77
C LEU A 283 11.00 2.73 -20.60
N ASP A 284 11.64 1.79 -19.90
CA ASP A 284 13.10 1.69 -19.83
C ASP A 284 13.51 0.32 -20.36
N GLY A 285 13.77 0.26 -21.68
CA GLY A 285 13.84 -1.01 -22.42
C GLY A 285 12.49 -1.71 -22.40
N ASP A 286 12.45 -2.94 -21.86
CA ASP A 286 11.22 -3.73 -21.70
C ASP A 286 10.53 -3.49 -20.34
N ARG A 287 11.12 -2.69 -19.45
CA ARG A 287 10.60 -2.40 -18.13
C ARG A 287 9.52 -1.32 -18.21
N ILE A 288 8.42 -1.53 -17.50
CA ILE A 288 7.34 -0.55 -17.36
C ILE A 288 7.52 0.16 -16.02
N LEU A 289 7.80 1.45 -16.06
CA LEU A 289 7.99 2.32 -14.89
C LEU A 289 6.75 3.19 -14.71
N PRO A 290 5.89 2.89 -13.71
CA PRO A 290 4.69 3.69 -13.46
C PRO A 290 5.02 4.93 -12.65
N TYR A 291 4.31 6.02 -12.95
CA TYR A 291 4.28 7.26 -12.19
C TYR A 291 2.85 7.50 -11.72
N ILE A 292 2.68 7.71 -10.44
CA ILE A 292 1.37 7.93 -9.81
C ILE A 292 1.38 9.30 -9.12
N THR A 293 0.40 10.12 -9.46
CA THR A 293 0.22 11.44 -8.85
C THR A 293 -1.05 11.47 -8.00
N GLY A 294 -0.91 11.97 -6.78
CA GLY A 294 -2.00 12.20 -5.83
C GLY A 294 -1.62 13.26 -4.81
N SER A 295 -2.52 13.56 -3.87
CA SER A 295 -2.28 14.53 -2.79
C SER A 295 -2.55 13.91 -1.43
N ALA A 296 -1.78 14.32 -0.42
CA ALA A 296 -1.98 13.92 0.97
C ALA A 296 -1.96 15.13 1.89
N TYR A 297 -2.64 14.99 3.02
CA TYR A 297 -2.79 16.05 4.01
C TYR A 297 -2.50 15.50 5.41
N VAL A 298 -1.64 16.20 6.15
CA VAL A 298 -1.37 15.89 7.57
C VAL A 298 -2.64 16.14 8.39
N THR A 299 -2.97 15.21 9.27
CA THR A 299 -4.19 15.26 10.09
C THR A 299 -3.92 15.40 11.58
N SER A 300 -2.79 14.86 12.05
CA SER A 300 -2.41 14.98 13.47
C SER A 300 -0.92 14.75 13.69
N GLU A 301 -0.40 15.34 14.79
CA GLU A 301 0.83 14.95 15.46
C GLU A 301 0.47 14.31 16.78
N ALA A 302 1.09 13.18 17.13
CA ALA A 302 0.78 12.49 18.37
C ALA A 302 1.98 11.74 18.97
N SER A 303 1.96 11.62 20.31
CA SER A 303 2.81 10.70 21.05
C SER A 303 1.98 9.48 21.45
N LEU A 304 2.29 8.31 20.92
CA LEU A 304 1.71 7.05 21.38
C LEU A 304 2.34 6.66 22.72
N ILE A 305 1.51 6.39 23.73
CA ILE A 305 1.95 6.08 25.09
C ILE A 305 1.82 4.58 25.37
N PHE A 306 2.88 3.99 25.96
CA PHE A 306 2.97 2.57 26.26
C PHE A 306 3.26 2.35 27.74
N GLN A 307 2.20 2.37 28.55
CA GLN A 307 2.33 2.13 30.00
C GLN A 307 2.61 0.64 30.26
N SER A 308 3.55 0.35 31.15
CA SER A 308 3.96 -1.03 31.46
C SER A 308 2.86 -1.89 32.06
N ALA A 309 1.89 -1.27 32.74
CA ALA A 309 0.76 -1.95 33.38
C ALA A 309 -0.45 -2.11 32.43
N ASP A 310 -0.42 -1.56 31.21
CA ASP A 310 -1.50 -1.68 30.24
C ASP A 310 -1.54 -3.10 29.66
N PRO A 311 -2.62 -3.89 29.87
CA PRO A 311 -2.73 -5.25 29.34
C PRO A 311 -2.81 -5.28 27.80
N PHE A 312 -3.15 -4.16 27.14
CA PHE A 312 -3.20 -4.01 25.69
C PHE A 312 -2.03 -3.17 25.13
N ARG A 313 -0.95 -3.07 25.91
CA ARG A 313 0.25 -2.34 25.53
C ARG A 313 0.79 -2.76 24.14
N ASP A 314 0.73 -4.05 23.84
CA ASP A 314 1.25 -4.66 22.61
C ASP A 314 0.21 -4.73 21.46
N GLY A 315 -0.91 -4.02 21.63
CA GLY A 315 -2.05 -4.03 20.71
C GLY A 315 -3.05 -5.16 21.01
N VAL A 316 -4.31 -4.93 20.62
CA VAL A 316 -5.37 -5.93 20.70
C VAL A 316 -5.16 -6.97 19.58
N PRO A 317 -5.17 -8.28 19.89
CA PRO A 317 -5.07 -9.33 18.87
C PRO A 317 -6.25 -9.26 17.89
N ASN A 318 -6.01 -9.46 16.59
CA ASN A 318 -7.08 -9.53 15.59
C ASN A 318 -8.06 -10.68 15.90
N HIS A 319 -9.33 -10.54 15.46
CA HIS A 319 -10.46 -11.44 15.74
C HIS A 319 -10.23 -12.95 15.51
N ASN A 320 -9.16 -13.35 14.88
CA ASN A 320 -8.84 -14.76 14.62
C ASN A 320 -7.86 -15.39 15.61
N GLY A 321 -7.54 -14.72 16.72
CA GLY A 321 -6.71 -15.29 17.82
C GLY A 321 -5.31 -15.75 17.39
N LYS A 322 -4.92 -15.59 16.15
CA LYS A 322 -3.58 -15.87 15.65
C LYS A 322 -2.77 -14.58 15.71
N MET A 323 -1.91 -14.51 16.70
CA MET A 323 -0.71 -13.68 16.58
C MET A 323 0.05 -14.20 15.34
N ARG A 324 -0.09 -13.54 14.23
CA ARG A 324 0.71 -13.76 13.03
C ARG A 324 1.81 -12.73 12.96
#